data_ce44c0d00d14c6bf8b2d6463bdf32907
#
_entry.id   ce44c0d00d14c6bf8b2d6463bdf32907
#
_cell.length_a   1.000
_cell.length_b   1.000
_cell.length_c   1.000
_cell.angle_alpha   90.00
_cell.angle_beta   90.00
_cell.angle_gamma   90.00
#
_symmetry.space_group_name_H-M   'P 1'
#
loop_
_entity.id
_entity.type
_entity.pdbx_description
1 polymer ?
#
loop_
_entity_poly.entity_id
_entity_poly.type
_entity_poly.pdbx_seq_one_letter_code
_entity_poly.pdbx_strand_id
1 'polypeptide(L)'
;MNTDFDMMRTVAATTDARNEEIRAMLGAFTGRMGAVPPAVWGGLAAARFKEVMDRWNAESLRLYHALRAIAESIRHNAATLQEAGDRHAQHVAAAGGNL
;
A
#
# COMPACT_ATOMS: atom_id res chain seq x y z
N MET A 1 -3.43 -16.29 -19.52
CA MET A 1 -4.56 -16.15 -18.61
C MET A 1 -4.19 -15.95 -17.17
N ASN A 2 -3.42 -16.87 -16.55
CA ASN A 2 -2.91 -16.64 -15.19
C ASN A 2 -1.92 -15.49 -15.11
N THR A 3 -1.32 -15.12 -16.24
CA THR A 3 -0.35 -14.03 -16.32
C THR A 3 -0.92 -12.70 -15.84
N ASP A 4 -2.16 -12.37 -16.19
CA ASP A 4 -2.79 -11.12 -15.79
C ASP A 4 -3.11 -11.11 -14.30
N PHE A 5 -3.55 -12.24 -13.74
CA PHE A 5 -3.79 -12.37 -12.30
C PHE A 5 -2.49 -12.33 -11.51
N ASP A 6 -1.44 -12.97 -12.03
CA ASP A 6 -0.11 -12.91 -11.44
C ASP A 6 0.45 -11.50 -11.47
N MET A 7 0.23 -10.76 -12.55
CA MET A 7 0.60 -9.35 -12.66
C MET A 7 -0.13 -8.50 -11.63
N MET A 8 -1.44 -8.71 -11.44
CA MET A 8 -2.21 -8.01 -10.40
C MET A 8 -1.65 -8.28 -9.00
N ARG A 9 -1.32 -9.54 -8.70
CA ARG A 9 -0.72 -9.91 -7.40
C ARG A 9 0.66 -9.29 -7.24
N THR A 10 1.45 -9.23 -8.29
CA THR A 10 2.76 -8.58 -8.28
C THR A 10 2.63 -7.10 -8.02
N VAL A 11 1.67 -6.42 -8.65
CA VAL A 11 1.40 -4.99 -8.41
C VAL A 11 1.02 -4.78 -6.94
N ALA A 12 0.15 -5.63 -6.40
CA ALA A 12 -0.24 -5.53 -4.99
C ALA A 12 0.95 -5.72 -4.05
N ALA A 13 1.80 -6.72 -4.30
CA ALA A 13 2.99 -7.00 -3.50
C ALA A 13 4.00 -5.85 -3.60
N THR A 14 4.21 -5.30 -4.80
CA THR A 14 5.10 -4.16 -5.01
C THR A 14 4.56 -2.92 -4.29
N THR A 15 3.26 -2.69 -4.35
CA THR A 15 2.61 -1.57 -3.64
C THR A 15 2.87 -1.68 -2.13
N ASP A 16 2.68 -2.86 -1.55
CA ASP A 16 2.95 -3.07 -0.13
C ASP A 16 4.43 -2.87 0.21
N ALA A 17 5.33 -3.41 -0.60
CA ALA A 17 6.77 -3.27 -0.36
C ALA A 17 7.22 -1.82 -0.42
N ARG A 18 6.78 -1.06 -1.41
CA ARG A 18 7.10 0.37 -1.54
C ARG A 18 6.47 1.19 -0.42
N ASN A 19 5.25 0.83 -0.02
CA ASN A 19 4.56 1.48 1.08
C ASN A 19 5.36 1.36 2.39
N GLU A 20 5.88 0.16 2.68
CA GLU A 20 6.72 -0.07 3.86
C GLU A 20 8.03 0.71 3.78
N GLU A 21 8.67 0.76 2.60
CA GLU A 21 9.90 1.52 2.39
C GLU A 21 9.68 3.01 2.63
N ILE A 22 8.60 3.57 2.08
CA ILE A 22 8.26 4.99 2.26
C ILE A 22 8.03 5.29 3.73
N ARG A 23 7.29 4.43 4.41
CA ARG A 23 7.03 4.58 5.84
C ARG A 23 8.31 4.58 6.66
N ALA A 24 9.23 3.65 6.36
CA ALA A 24 10.51 3.57 7.05
C ALA A 24 11.36 4.81 6.81
N MET A 25 11.39 5.33 5.57
CA MET A 25 12.13 6.55 5.23
C MET A 25 11.57 7.79 5.94
N LEU A 26 10.24 7.92 5.97
CA LEU A 26 9.59 9.04 6.67
C LEU A 26 9.83 8.97 8.18
N GLY A 27 9.76 7.77 8.76
CA GLY A 27 10.06 7.56 10.17
C GLY A 27 11.49 7.93 10.52
N ALA A 28 12.45 7.53 9.69
CA ALA A 28 13.86 7.87 9.87
C ALA A 28 14.10 9.39 9.74
N PHE A 29 13.46 10.03 8.77
CA PHE A 29 13.55 11.47 8.56
C PHE A 29 12.99 12.23 9.77
N THR A 30 11.78 11.91 10.21
CA THR A 30 11.14 12.57 11.35
C THR A 30 11.93 12.34 12.63
N GLY A 31 12.51 11.14 12.80
CA GLY A 31 13.36 10.84 13.95
C GLY A 31 14.63 11.69 13.98
N ARG A 32 15.30 11.85 12.84
CA ARG A 32 16.49 12.69 12.73
C ARG A 32 16.17 14.16 12.98
N MET A 33 15.09 14.65 12.41
CA MET A 33 14.69 16.05 12.60
C MET A 33 14.22 16.31 14.01
N GLY A 34 13.53 15.36 14.64
CA GLY A 34 13.10 15.47 16.04
C GLY A 34 14.27 15.43 17.05
N ALA A 35 15.42 14.89 16.64
CA ALA A 35 16.61 14.86 17.49
C ALA A 35 17.37 16.19 17.53
N VAL A 36 17.04 17.15 16.64
CA VAL A 36 17.67 18.48 16.67
C VAL A 36 17.20 19.22 17.92
N PRO A 37 18.11 19.73 18.75
CA PRO A 37 17.72 20.44 19.98
C PRO A 37 16.85 21.65 19.67
N PRO A 38 15.78 21.90 20.46
CA PRO A 38 14.91 23.07 20.24
C PRO A 38 15.67 24.41 20.23
N ALA A 39 16.79 24.51 20.98
CA ALA A 39 17.62 25.71 21.01
C ALA A 39 18.24 26.06 19.65
N VAL A 40 18.46 25.06 18.79
CA VAL A 40 19.01 25.26 17.43
C VAL A 40 17.98 25.94 16.53
N TRP A 41 16.71 25.56 16.68
CA TRP A 41 15.60 26.09 15.88
C TRP A 41 15.12 27.46 16.34
N GLY A 42 15.28 27.76 17.66
CA GLY A 42 14.56 28.85 18.30
C GLY A 42 13.14 28.45 18.68
N GLY A 43 12.55 29.11 19.68
CA GLY A 43 11.29 28.67 20.28
C GLY A 43 10.10 28.58 19.30
N LEU A 44 9.90 29.65 18.49
CA LEU A 44 8.78 29.67 17.54
C LEU A 44 8.99 28.67 16.40
N ALA A 45 10.20 28.62 15.85
CA ALA A 45 10.52 27.70 14.77
C ALA A 45 10.37 26.24 15.23
N ALA A 46 10.79 25.91 16.45
CA ALA A 46 10.63 24.57 17.02
C ALA A 46 9.16 24.17 17.14
N ALA A 47 8.31 25.09 17.62
CA ALA A 47 6.87 24.84 17.73
C ALA A 47 6.22 24.63 16.37
N ARG A 48 6.55 25.44 15.39
CA ARG A 48 6.04 25.29 14.01
C ARG A 48 6.50 23.99 13.38
N PHE A 49 7.76 23.64 13.57
CA PHE A 49 8.31 22.38 13.07
C PHE A 49 7.56 21.18 13.65
N LYS A 50 7.30 21.19 14.95
CA LYS A 50 6.55 20.13 15.61
C LYS A 50 5.14 19.98 15.02
N GLU A 51 4.44 21.09 14.80
CA GLU A 51 3.11 21.09 14.18
C GLU A 51 3.14 20.46 12.80
N VAL A 52 4.12 20.80 11.97
CA VAL A 52 4.29 20.25 10.63
C VAL A 52 4.57 18.75 10.70
N MET A 53 5.45 18.33 11.60
CA MET A 53 5.79 16.91 11.76
C MET A 53 4.61 16.08 12.27
N ASP A 54 3.83 16.60 13.19
CA ASP A 54 2.63 15.92 13.68
C ASP A 54 1.62 15.73 12.55
N ARG A 55 1.44 16.75 11.71
CA ARG A 55 0.57 16.68 10.55
C ARG A 55 1.09 15.68 9.51
N TRP A 56 2.38 15.69 9.23
CA TRP A 56 3.01 14.75 8.32
C TRP A 56 2.83 13.31 8.79
N ASN A 57 3.03 13.06 10.07
CA ASN A 57 2.85 11.72 10.63
C ASN A 57 1.39 11.26 10.47
N ALA A 58 0.42 12.11 10.72
CA ALA A 58 -0.99 11.79 10.56
C ALA A 58 -1.34 11.49 9.09
N GLU A 59 -0.89 12.34 8.17
CA GLU A 59 -1.16 12.17 6.73
C GLU A 59 -0.43 10.94 6.17
N SER A 60 0.81 10.71 6.59
CA SER A 60 1.58 9.52 6.18
C SER A 60 0.90 8.24 6.62
N LEU A 61 0.34 8.22 7.82
CA LEU A 61 -0.36 7.05 8.33
C LEU A 61 -1.65 6.78 7.55
N ARG A 62 -2.39 7.83 7.20
CA ARG A 62 -3.57 7.71 6.35
C ARG A 62 -3.21 7.15 4.98
N LEU A 63 -2.16 7.68 4.36
CA LEU A 63 -1.68 7.19 3.07
C LEU A 63 -1.24 5.72 3.16
N TYR A 64 -0.52 5.36 4.21
CA TYR A 64 -0.09 4.00 4.46
C TYR A 64 -1.29 3.04 4.48
N HIS A 65 -2.32 3.37 5.24
CA HIS A 65 -3.51 2.53 5.34
C HIS A 65 -4.30 2.49 4.02
N ALA A 66 -4.39 3.61 3.31
CA ALA A 66 -5.06 3.66 2.01
C ALA A 66 -4.35 2.76 0.99
N LEU A 67 -3.03 2.80 0.93
CA LEU A 67 -2.25 1.96 0.02
C LEU A 67 -2.37 0.47 0.38
N ARG A 68 -2.39 0.14 1.66
CA ARG A 68 -2.66 -1.23 2.10
C ARG A 68 -4.03 -1.71 1.65
N ALA A 69 -5.04 -0.89 1.81
CA ALA A 69 -6.41 -1.21 1.39
C ALA A 69 -6.49 -1.43 -0.13
N ILE A 70 -5.79 -0.60 -0.91
CA ILE A 70 -5.74 -0.75 -2.36
C ILE A 70 -5.07 -2.08 -2.73
N ALA A 71 -3.94 -2.43 -2.12
CA ALA A 71 -3.25 -3.68 -2.38
C ALA A 71 -4.14 -4.89 -2.02
N GLU A 72 -4.84 -4.83 -0.90
CA GLU A 72 -5.80 -5.86 -0.50
C GLU A 72 -6.93 -6.00 -1.51
N SER A 73 -7.48 -4.88 -2.01
CA SER A 73 -8.53 -4.89 -3.02
C SER A 73 -8.05 -5.50 -4.33
N ILE A 74 -6.83 -5.21 -4.75
CA ILE A 74 -6.23 -5.80 -5.96
C ILE A 74 -6.11 -7.31 -5.79
N ARG A 75 -5.62 -7.80 -4.65
CA ARG A 75 -5.52 -9.23 -4.38
C ARG A 75 -6.88 -9.91 -4.38
N HIS A 76 -7.85 -9.28 -3.73
CA HIS A 76 -9.21 -9.81 -3.67
C HIS A 76 -9.83 -9.89 -5.06
N ASN A 77 -9.69 -8.86 -5.87
CA ASN A 77 -10.20 -8.83 -7.23
C ASN A 77 -9.52 -9.88 -8.11
N ALA A 78 -8.20 -10.05 -7.96
CA ALA A 78 -7.46 -11.08 -8.71
C ALA A 78 -7.98 -12.48 -8.36
N ALA A 79 -8.18 -12.78 -7.09
CA ALA A 79 -8.70 -14.07 -6.64
C ALA A 79 -10.12 -14.29 -7.14
N THR A 80 -10.98 -13.28 -7.04
CA THR A 80 -12.38 -13.37 -7.48
C THR A 80 -12.48 -13.59 -8.99
N LEU A 81 -11.72 -12.84 -9.77
CA LEU A 81 -11.70 -12.97 -11.23
C LEU A 81 -11.12 -14.31 -11.67
N GLN A 82 -10.10 -14.80 -10.98
CA GLN A 82 -9.51 -16.10 -11.27
C GLN A 82 -10.51 -17.22 -10.99
N GLU A 83 -11.20 -17.18 -9.86
CA GLU A 83 -12.26 -18.15 -9.53
C GLU A 83 -13.39 -18.14 -10.58
N ALA A 84 -13.83 -16.95 -10.98
CA ALA A 84 -14.87 -16.81 -11.99
C ALA A 84 -14.41 -17.38 -13.33
N GLY A 85 -13.16 -17.13 -13.72
CA GLY A 85 -12.57 -17.68 -14.93
C GLY A 85 -12.47 -19.21 -14.89
N ASP A 86 -12.04 -19.75 -13.75
CA ASP A 86 -11.92 -21.20 -13.54
C ASP A 86 -13.30 -21.88 -13.60
N ARG A 87 -14.30 -21.29 -12.95
CA ARG A 87 -15.68 -21.81 -13.02
C ARG A 87 -16.24 -21.76 -14.43
N HIS A 88 -15.97 -20.67 -15.15
CA HIS A 88 -16.40 -20.54 -16.54
C HIS A 88 -15.75 -21.61 -17.42
N ALA A 89 -14.44 -21.82 -17.27
CA ALA A 89 -13.72 -22.85 -18.02
C ALA A 89 -14.26 -24.24 -17.75
N GLN A 90 -14.55 -24.57 -16.48
CA GLN A 90 -15.17 -25.85 -16.12
C GLN A 90 -16.56 -26.01 -16.71
N HIS A 91 -17.37 -24.97 -16.72
CA HIS A 91 -18.70 -24.97 -17.29
C HIS A 91 -18.67 -25.21 -18.80
N VAL A 92 -17.75 -24.54 -19.50
CA VAL A 92 -17.57 -24.73 -20.95
C VAL A 92 -17.07 -26.13 -21.24
N ALA A 93 -16.14 -26.67 -20.48
CA ALA A 93 -15.62 -28.02 -20.63
C ALA A 93 -16.73 -29.08 -20.43
N ALA A 94 -17.57 -28.89 -19.39
CA ALA A 94 -18.71 -29.80 -19.14
C ALA A 94 -19.73 -29.76 -20.26
N ALA A 95 -20.06 -28.58 -20.80
CA ALA A 95 -20.96 -28.42 -21.92
C ALA A 95 -20.40 -29.08 -23.20
N GLY A 96 -19.11 -28.89 -23.48
CA GLY A 96 -18.40 -29.49 -24.59
C GLY A 96 -18.33 -31.01 -24.48
N GLY A 97 -18.17 -31.55 -23.28
CA GLY A 97 -18.12 -32.98 -23.02
C GLY A 97 -19.44 -33.71 -23.27
N ASN A 98 -20.55 -32.99 -23.32
CA ASN A 98 -21.87 -33.54 -23.58
C ASN A 98 -22.23 -33.56 -25.07
N LEU A 99 -21.37 -33.07 -25.91
CA LEU A 99 -21.56 -33.09 -27.35
C LEU A 99 -20.98 -34.36 -27.96
#